data_3004de00ed6bed2b2707564440efe9d2
#
_entry.id   3004de00ed6bed2b2707564440efe9d2
#
_cell.length_a   1.000
_cell.length_b   1.000
_cell.length_c   1.000
_cell.angle_alpha   90.00
_cell.angle_beta   90.00
_cell.angle_gamma   90.00
#
_symmetry.space_group_name_H-M   'P 1'
#
loop_
_entity.id
_entity.type
_entity.pdbx_description
1 polymer ?
#
loop_
_entity_poly.entity_id
_entity_poly.type
_entity_poly.pdbx_seq_one_letter_code
_entity_poly.pdbx_strand_id
1 'polypeptide(L)'
;MISTIPPLDLAAEAAARARQGTLTKPSGSLGRLEELSVQLAAITGEARPSVVDKAVIIMAGDHGVVAEGVSAYPAEDTRQMVLNFLRGGAAINALARQAQARVVIVDVGVAADLAPQAGLELRKVAHGTRNMALGPAMTRIQAEEAIAVGMQVVEGEAARGLDLVATGDMGIGNTTASAAIAAALTGCPPAQVTGRGAGLDDAGLARKIAVIERALAVNQPDPRDPLDVLSKVGGLEIAGLVGVIFGAAAHRIPVVIDGFISGAAALVAAGLVTDVKPYLIAAHQSVEVGHRVILERLGLRPLLDLGLRLGEGTGAVLAFHLIEAAARILNEMATFAEAGVSDKT
;
A
#
# COMPACT_ATOMS: atom_id res chain seq x y z
N MET A 1 19.99 5.26 -0.23
CA MET A 1 19.87 5.60 -1.67
C MET A 1 18.73 4.75 -2.25
N ILE A 2 17.79 5.38 -2.95
CA ILE A 2 16.70 4.66 -3.61
C ILE A 2 17.33 3.84 -4.75
N SER A 3 17.12 2.53 -4.79
CA SER A 3 17.57 1.67 -5.87
C SER A 3 16.96 2.12 -7.18
N THR A 4 17.69 1.99 -8.29
CA THR A 4 17.14 2.29 -9.62
C THR A 4 15.94 1.38 -9.88
N ILE A 5 14.77 1.97 -10.15
CA ILE A 5 13.58 1.22 -10.53
C ILE A 5 13.73 0.80 -12.00
N PRO A 6 13.70 -0.50 -12.32
CA PRO A 6 13.79 -0.96 -13.70
C PRO A 6 12.59 -0.46 -14.52
N PRO A 7 12.76 -0.11 -15.80
CA PRO A 7 11.61 0.14 -16.68
C PRO A 7 10.80 -1.15 -16.87
N LEU A 8 9.52 -1.01 -17.21
CA LEU A 8 8.69 -2.16 -17.61
C LEU A 8 9.30 -2.89 -18.82
N ASP A 9 9.11 -4.20 -18.87
CA ASP A 9 9.54 -5.02 -20.02
C ASP A 9 8.49 -4.97 -21.12
N LEU A 10 8.76 -4.15 -22.15
CA LEU A 10 7.86 -3.97 -23.28
C LEU A 10 7.77 -5.21 -24.18
N ALA A 11 8.79 -6.08 -24.18
CA ALA A 11 8.74 -7.33 -24.97
C ALA A 11 7.81 -8.35 -24.30
N ALA A 12 7.91 -8.52 -22.98
CA ALA A 12 7.00 -9.35 -22.20
C ALA A 12 5.55 -8.82 -22.27
N GLU A 13 5.36 -7.50 -22.18
CA GLU A 13 4.06 -6.85 -22.36
C GLU A 13 3.45 -7.20 -23.74
N ALA A 14 4.20 -7.01 -24.82
CA ALA A 14 3.74 -7.26 -26.16
C ALA A 14 3.39 -8.75 -26.37
N ALA A 15 4.21 -9.66 -25.84
CA ALA A 15 3.97 -11.10 -25.92
C ALA A 15 2.70 -11.52 -25.15
N ALA A 16 2.48 -11.00 -23.94
CA ALA A 16 1.28 -11.26 -23.16
C ALA A 16 0.03 -10.71 -23.87
N ARG A 17 0.10 -9.50 -24.41
CA ARG A 17 -0.98 -8.87 -25.17
C ARG A 17 -1.33 -9.67 -26.45
N ALA A 18 -0.32 -10.13 -27.18
CA ALA A 18 -0.52 -10.98 -28.35
C ALA A 18 -1.21 -12.30 -27.97
N ARG A 19 -0.76 -12.97 -26.88
CA ARG A 19 -1.38 -14.18 -26.39
C ARG A 19 -2.83 -13.95 -25.94
N GLN A 20 -3.15 -12.86 -25.23
CA GLN A 20 -4.52 -12.51 -24.86
C GLN A 20 -5.46 -12.43 -26.07
N GLY A 21 -4.95 -11.96 -27.19
CA GLY A 21 -5.70 -11.89 -28.45
C GLY A 21 -6.01 -13.25 -29.10
N THR A 22 -5.28 -14.31 -28.72
CA THR A 22 -5.45 -15.66 -29.30
C THR A 22 -6.24 -16.64 -28.43
N LEU A 23 -6.54 -16.27 -27.18
CA LEU A 23 -7.28 -17.11 -26.22
C LEU A 23 -8.75 -17.29 -26.67
N THR A 24 -9.35 -18.45 -26.33
CA THR A 24 -10.71 -18.85 -26.73
C THR A 24 -11.80 -18.00 -26.11
N LYS A 25 -11.79 -16.72 -26.39
CA LYS A 25 -12.75 -15.71 -25.91
C LYS A 25 -12.83 -14.52 -26.87
N PRO A 26 -13.93 -13.76 -26.88
CA PRO A 26 -13.95 -12.47 -27.57
C PRO A 26 -12.89 -11.53 -26.98
N SER A 27 -12.17 -10.82 -27.82
CA SER A 27 -11.16 -9.85 -27.38
C SER A 27 -11.78 -8.80 -26.46
N GLY A 28 -11.14 -8.53 -25.31
CA GLY A 28 -11.60 -7.56 -24.31
C GLY A 28 -12.74 -8.06 -23.40
N SER A 29 -13.27 -9.29 -23.60
CA SER A 29 -14.45 -9.78 -22.86
C SER A 29 -14.21 -10.01 -21.36
N LEU A 30 -12.95 -10.18 -20.92
CA LEU A 30 -12.57 -10.30 -19.51
C LEU A 30 -12.10 -8.96 -18.91
N GLY A 31 -12.14 -7.88 -19.69
CA GLY A 31 -11.94 -6.50 -19.20
C GLY A 31 -10.67 -6.33 -18.39
N ARG A 32 -10.81 -5.92 -17.12
CA ARG A 32 -9.70 -5.61 -16.23
C ARG A 32 -8.74 -6.80 -15.98
N LEU A 33 -9.21 -8.02 -16.03
CA LEU A 33 -8.34 -9.20 -15.87
C LEU A 33 -7.34 -9.35 -17.02
N GLU A 34 -7.73 -8.99 -18.26
CA GLU A 34 -6.79 -8.96 -19.38
C GLU A 34 -5.71 -7.89 -19.18
N GLU A 35 -6.12 -6.68 -18.78
CA GLU A 35 -5.20 -5.58 -18.49
C GLU A 35 -4.21 -5.95 -17.36
N LEU A 36 -4.69 -6.58 -16.27
CA LEU A 36 -3.85 -7.03 -15.17
C LEU A 36 -2.82 -8.05 -15.61
N SER A 37 -3.21 -9.05 -16.39
CA SER A 37 -2.28 -10.08 -16.88
C SER A 37 -1.14 -9.49 -17.71
N VAL A 38 -1.45 -8.50 -18.55
CA VAL A 38 -0.47 -7.77 -19.36
C VAL A 38 0.41 -6.88 -18.47
N GLN A 39 -0.16 -6.20 -17.46
CA GLN A 39 0.60 -5.41 -16.48
C GLN A 39 1.57 -6.28 -15.69
N LEU A 40 1.13 -7.46 -15.22
CA LEU A 40 2.00 -8.42 -14.54
C LEU A 40 3.18 -8.85 -15.43
N ALA A 41 2.93 -9.18 -16.68
CA ALA A 41 3.98 -9.55 -17.63
C ALA A 41 5.00 -8.42 -17.82
N ALA A 42 4.52 -7.17 -17.98
CA ALA A 42 5.39 -6.00 -18.13
C ALA A 42 6.25 -5.75 -16.90
N ILE A 43 5.70 -5.93 -15.69
CA ILE A 43 6.41 -5.75 -14.42
C ILE A 43 7.47 -6.83 -14.24
N THR A 44 7.08 -8.11 -14.35
CA THR A 44 7.97 -9.25 -14.05
C THR A 44 9.02 -9.49 -15.14
N GLY A 45 8.77 -9.06 -16.38
CA GLY A 45 9.59 -9.40 -17.55
C GLY A 45 9.28 -10.79 -18.10
N GLU A 46 8.19 -11.43 -17.66
CA GLU A 46 7.78 -12.76 -18.08
C GLU A 46 6.50 -12.67 -18.91
N ALA A 47 6.51 -13.21 -20.15
CA ALA A 47 5.33 -13.25 -21.00
C ALA A 47 4.15 -14.04 -20.39
N ARG A 48 4.45 -14.92 -19.44
CA ARG A 48 3.51 -15.77 -18.69
C ARG A 48 3.87 -15.73 -17.19
N PRO A 49 3.53 -14.63 -16.50
CA PRO A 49 3.93 -14.43 -15.11
C PRO A 49 3.23 -15.43 -14.18
N SER A 50 3.98 -15.87 -13.17
CA SER A 50 3.44 -16.67 -12.06
C SER A 50 3.04 -15.73 -10.90
N VAL A 51 2.02 -16.14 -10.12
CA VAL A 51 1.60 -15.48 -8.87
C VAL A 51 1.29 -16.56 -7.86
N VAL A 52 2.34 -17.13 -7.24
CA VAL A 52 2.23 -18.21 -6.24
C VAL A 52 2.66 -17.70 -4.87
N ASP A 53 3.87 -17.16 -4.77
CA ASP A 53 4.44 -16.68 -3.53
C ASP A 53 3.98 -15.25 -3.23
N LYS A 54 3.06 -15.13 -2.28
CA LYS A 54 2.40 -13.86 -1.93
C LYS A 54 2.69 -13.49 -0.47
N ALA A 55 2.87 -12.20 -0.21
CA ALA A 55 3.01 -11.68 1.15
C ALA A 55 2.23 -10.38 1.35
N VAL A 56 1.74 -10.17 2.56
CA VAL A 56 1.32 -8.86 3.04
C VAL A 56 2.31 -8.39 4.09
N ILE A 57 2.89 -7.20 3.88
CA ILE A 57 3.83 -6.58 4.81
C ILE A 57 3.09 -5.51 5.58
N ILE A 58 2.92 -5.73 6.89
CA ILE A 58 2.24 -4.82 7.80
C ILE A 58 3.28 -4.00 8.54
N MET A 59 3.38 -2.72 8.19
CA MET A 59 4.20 -1.77 8.94
C MET A 59 3.42 -1.23 10.12
N ALA A 60 4.01 -1.28 11.33
CA ALA A 60 3.38 -0.81 12.56
C ALA A 60 4.12 0.38 13.17
N GLY A 61 3.39 1.47 13.49
CA GLY A 61 3.96 2.66 14.09
C GLY A 61 2.90 3.56 14.74
N ASP A 62 3.26 4.21 15.83
CA ASP A 62 2.39 5.11 16.58
C ASP A 62 2.57 6.56 16.15
N HIS A 63 1.51 7.35 16.36
CA HIS A 63 1.45 8.77 15.99
C HIS A 63 1.24 9.66 17.21
N GLY A 64 2.16 10.58 17.45
CA GLY A 64 2.03 11.56 18.54
C GLY A 64 0.84 12.51 18.42
N VAL A 65 0.28 12.65 17.21
CA VAL A 65 -0.92 13.46 16.96
C VAL A 65 -2.18 12.90 17.64
N VAL A 66 -2.17 11.65 18.11
CA VAL A 66 -3.28 11.06 18.89
C VAL A 66 -3.58 11.87 20.14
N ALA A 67 -2.57 12.53 20.73
CA ALA A 67 -2.74 13.43 21.87
C ALA A 67 -3.72 14.59 21.61
N GLU A 68 -4.02 14.91 20.35
CA GLU A 68 -4.99 15.94 19.94
C GLU A 68 -6.45 15.43 19.90
N GLY A 69 -6.70 14.18 20.29
CA GLY A 69 -8.05 13.58 20.28
C GLY A 69 -8.62 13.36 18.89
N VAL A 70 -7.76 12.97 17.92
CA VAL A 70 -8.10 12.71 16.51
C VAL A 70 -8.45 11.24 16.22
N SER A 71 -8.50 10.40 17.24
CA SER A 71 -8.88 8.98 17.15
C SER A 71 -9.92 8.63 18.20
N ALA A 72 -10.82 7.72 17.88
CA ALA A 72 -11.78 7.13 18.83
C ALA A 72 -11.13 6.02 19.68
N TYR A 73 -9.96 5.51 19.28
CA TYR A 73 -9.24 4.45 19.95
C TYR A 73 -7.96 4.99 20.60
N PRO A 74 -7.55 4.44 21.75
CA PRO A 74 -6.32 4.84 22.43
C PRO A 74 -5.06 4.34 21.69
N ALA A 75 -3.93 5.00 21.89
CA ALA A 75 -2.67 4.65 21.21
C ALA A 75 -2.19 3.23 21.53
N GLU A 76 -2.50 2.71 22.73
CA GLU A 76 -2.15 1.36 23.18
C GLU A 76 -2.68 0.26 22.27
N ASP A 77 -3.75 0.52 21.53
CA ASP A 77 -4.35 -0.43 20.61
C ASP A 77 -3.39 -0.80 19.46
N THR A 78 -2.46 0.07 19.08
CA THR A 78 -1.40 -0.27 18.11
C THR A 78 -0.61 -1.49 18.56
N ARG A 79 -0.09 -1.47 19.79
CA ARG A 79 0.65 -2.60 20.37
C ARG A 79 -0.23 -3.84 20.50
N GLN A 80 -1.48 -3.68 20.95
CA GLN A 80 -2.41 -4.79 21.14
C GLN A 80 -2.73 -5.47 19.80
N MET A 81 -2.89 -4.70 18.74
CA MET A 81 -3.13 -5.23 17.40
C MET A 81 -1.91 -5.94 16.81
N VAL A 82 -0.69 -5.42 17.02
CA VAL A 82 0.53 -6.14 16.63
C VAL A 82 0.58 -7.52 17.29
N LEU A 83 0.27 -7.61 18.59
CA LEU A 83 0.21 -8.89 19.30
C LEU A 83 -0.93 -9.79 18.78
N ASN A 84 -2.06 -9.22 18.35
CA ASN A 84 -3.17 -9.96 17.76
C ASN A 84 -2.80 -10.53 16.38
N PHE A 85 -2.08 -9.78 15.54
CA PHE A 85 -1.54 -10.27 14.26
C PHE A 85 -0.63 -11.47 14.46
N LEU A 86 0.28 -11.39 15.44
CA LEU A 86 1.22 -12.47 15.76
C LEU A 86 0.51 -13.74 16.25
N ARG A 87 -0.63 -13.60 16.94
CA ARG A 87 -1.47 -14.71 17.37
C ARG A 87 -2.38 -15.26 16.26
N GLY A 88 -2.42 -14.61 15.10
CA GLY A 88 -3.25 -15.04 13.98
C GLY A 88 -4.74 -14.71 14.12
N GLY A 89 -5.10 -13.75 15.00
CA GLY A 89 -6.48 -13.45 15.38
C GLY A 89 -7.15 -12.29 14.63
N ALA A 90 -6.42 -11.54 13.82
CA ALA A 90 -6.97 -10.38 13.10
C ALA A 90 -7.60 -10.76 11.75
N ALA A 91 -8.34 -9.82 11.16
CA ALA A 91 -8.98 -10.01 9.86
C ALA A 91 -7.97 -10.36 8.78
N ILE A 92 -6.83 -9.65 8.74
CA ILE A 92 -5.77 -9.91 7.77
C ILE A 92 -5.24 -11.34 7.86
N ASN A 93 -5.12 -11.91 9.07
CA ASN A 93 -4.65 -13.29 9.22
C ASN A 93 -5.63 -14.31 8.61
N ALA A 94 -6.95 -14.08 8.77
CA ALA A 94 -7.97 -14.93 8.17
C ALA A 94 -7.92 -14.87 6.64
N LEU A 95 -7.85 -13.66 6.09
CA LEU A 95 -7.78 -13.42 4.66
C LEU A 95 -6.48 -13.93 4.04
N ALA A 96 -5.33 -13.72 4.72
CA ALA A 96 -4.04 -14.22 4.26
C ALA A 96 -3.99 -15.76 4.21
N ARG A 97 -4.57 -16.44 5.21
CA ARG A 97 -4.70 -17.92 5.16
C ARG A 97 -5.54 -18.37 3.96
N GLN A 98 -6.64 -17.68 3.67
CA GLN A 98 -7.50 -18.00 2.52
C GLN A 98 -6.78 -17.74 1.19
N ALA A 99 -5.98 -16.67 1.09
CA ALA A 99 -5.19 -16.32 -0.07
C ALA A 99 -3.86 -17.07 -0.17
N GLN A 100 -3.53 -17.91 0.82
CA GLN A 100 -2.23 -18.60 0.93
C GLN A 100 -1.05 -17.61 0.89
N ALA A 101 -1.20 -16.46 1.59
CA ALA A 101 -0.21 -15.41 1.65
C ALA A 101 0.49 -15.40 3.02
N ARG A 102 1.78 -15.07 3.03
CA ARG A 102 2.53 -14.80 4.26
C ARG A 102 2.10 -13.47 4.87
N VAL A 103 2.07 -13.39 6.19
CA VAL A 103 1.87 -12.13 6.93
C VAL A 103 3.19 -11.78 7.59
N VAL A 104 3.78 -10.67 7.18
CA VAL A 104 5.04 -10.13 7.71
C VAL A 104 4.71 -8.91 8.55
N ILE A 105 5.02 -8.94 9.84
CA ILE A 105 4.70 -7.88 10.79
C ILE A 105 5.99 -7.17 11.18
N VAL A 106 6.03 -5.85 10.96
CA VAL A 106 7.24 -5.04 11.16
C VAL A 106 6.95 -3.93 12.16
N ASP A 107 7.62 -3.97 13.30
CA ASP A 107 7.67 -2.84 14.23
C ASP A 107 8.71 -1.83 13.71
N VAL A 108 8.24 -0.78 13.05
CA VAL A 108 9.09 0.34 12.58
C VAL A 108 8.97 1.55 13.50
N GLY A 109 7.93 1.60 14.34
CA GLY A 109 7.70 2.77 15.16
C GLY A 109 6.59 2.63 16.21
N VAL A 110 6.34 1.46 16.75
CA VAL A 110 5.42 1.29 17.89
C VAL A 110 6.01 1.97 19.12
N ALA A 111 5.21 2.77 19.84
CA ALA A 111 5.70 3.53 20.99
C ALA A 111 6.16 2.63 22.15
N ALA A 112 5.47 1.51 22.35
CA ALA A 112 5.86 0.52 23.37
C ALA A 112 6.98 -0.40 22.86
N ASP A 113 7.80 -0.90 23.77
CA ASP A 113 8.74 -1.96 23.46
C ASP A 113 8.01 -3.30 23.27
N LEU A 114 8.36 -3.98 22.20
CA LEU A 114 7.90 -5.33 21.89
C LEU A 114 9.02 -6.33 22.12
N ALA A 115 8.72 -7.41 22.81
CA ALA A 115 9.69 -8.48 23.01
C ALA A 115 9.94 -9.23 21.68
N PRO A 116 11.18 -9.69 21.42
CA PRO A 116 11.45 -10.55 20.27
C PRO A 116 10.58 -11.81 20.31
N GLN A 117 9.90 -12.09 19.21
CA GLN A 117 9.07 -13.28 19.04
C GLN A 117 8.96 -13.67 17.57
N ALA A 118 8.63 -14.92 17.32
CA ALA A 118 8.50 -15.43 15.96
C ALA A 118 7.42 -14.65 15.17
N GLY A 119 7.75 -14.31 13.93
CA GLY A 119 6.85 -13.57 13.03
C GLY A 119 6.87 -12.05 13.20
N LEU A 120 7.68 -11.51 14.13
CA LEU A 120 7.85 -10.08 14.33
C LEU A 120 9.23 -9.63 13.86
N GLU A 121 9.28 -8.74 12.90
CA GLU A 121 10.48 -8.00 12.49
C GLU A 121 10.63 -6.76 13.36
N LEU A 122 11.58 -6.78 14.29
CA LEU A 122 11.91 -5.62 15.14
C LEU A 122 12.87 -4.70 14.37
N ARG A 123 12.33 -3.64 13.78
CA ARG A 123 13.04 -2.65 12.94
C ARG A 123 12.77 -1.21 13.41
N LYS A 124 12.58 -1.03 14.71
CA LYS A 124 12.16 0.23 15.31
C LYS A 124 13.15 1.37 15.00
N VAL A 125 12.66 2.41 14.30
CA VAL A 125 13.39 3.66 14.03
C VAL A 125 13.21 4.64 15.18
N ALA A 126 11.99 4.74 15.72
CA ALA A 126 11.69 5.56 16.89
C ALA A 126 10.48 5.01 17.65
N HIS A 127 10.23 5.48 18.86
CA HIS A 127 9.06 5.14 19.68
C HIS A 127 7.85 6.01 19.30
N GLY A 128 7.34 5.80 18.08
CA GLY A 128 6.30 6.63 17.48
C GLY A 128 6.82 7.96 16.91
N THR A 129 5.92 8.67 16.20
CA THR A 129 6.22 10.04 15.76
C THR A 129 5.99 11.05 16.88
N ARG A 130 6.55 12.25 16.73
CA ARG A 130 6.15 13.40 17.51
C ARG A 130 4.77 13.89 17.05
N ASN A 131 4.17 14.81 17.84
CA ASN A 131 2.91 15.43 17.49
C ASN A 131 3.11 16.45 16.36
N MET A 132 2.64 16.11 15.15
CA MET A 132 2.76 16.98 13.97
C MET A 132 2.01 18.31 14.09
N ALA A 133 1.06 18.44 15.04
CA ALA A 133 0.36 19.69 15.29
C ALA A 133 1.21 20.72 16.04
N LEU A 134 2.37 20.31 16.59
CA LEU A 134 3.30 21.14 17.35
C LEU A 134 4.65 21.35 16.65
N GLY A 135 4.97 20.54 15.64
CA GLY A 135 6.22 20.57 14.88
C GLY A 135 6.35 19.32 14.00
N PRO A 136 7.49 19.08 13.35
CA PRO A 136 7.67 17.94 12.47
C PRO A 136 7.40 16.59 13.16
N ALA A 137 6.67 15.69 12.50
CA ALA A 137 6.34 14.35 13.01
C ALA A 137 7.60 13.51 13.29
N MET A 138 8.58 13.59 12.41
CA MET A 138 9.87 12.91 12.53
C MET A 138 10.97 13.75 11.87
N THR A 139 12.22 13.37 12.06
CA THR A 139 13.33 13.96 11.28
C THR A 139 13.35 13.36 9.88
N ARG A 140 13.95 14.07 8.92
CA ARG A 140 14.17 13.55 7.57
C ARG A 140 14.98 12.25 7.58
N ILE A 141 15.97 12.16 8.47
CA ILE A 141 16.79 10.94 8.66
C ILE A 141 15.91 9.77 9.11
N GLN A 142 15.02 9.96 10.08
CA GLN A 142 14.10 8.91 10.52
C GLN A 142 13.15 8.46 9.41
N ALA A 143 12.68 9.38 8.56
CA ALA A 143 11.87 9.00 7.39
C ALA A 143 12.69 8.17 6.39
N GLU A 144 13.93 8.54 6.12
CA GLU A 144 14.84 7.79 5.25
C GLU A 144 15.20 6.41 5.82
N GLU A 145 15.43 6.31 7.13
CA GLU A 145 15.67 5.05 7.83
C GLU A 145 14.46 4.11 7.77
N ALA A 146 13.25 4.64 7.97
CA ALA A 146 12.02 3.85 7.87
C ALA A 146 11.76 3.36 6.43
N ILE A 147 12.05 4.18 5.41
CA ILE A 147 12.04 3.76 4.00
C ILE A 147 13.05 2.62 3.79
N ALA A 148 14.27 2.76 4.29
CA ALA A 148 15.30 1.72 4.16
C ALA A 148 14.87 0.40 4.83
N VAL A 149 14.18 0.46 5.97
CA VAL A 149 13.60 -0.73 6.62
C VAL A 149 12.62 -1.43 5.69
N GLY A 150 11.70 -0.70 5.07
CA GLY A 150 10.73 -1.29 4.12
C GLY A 150 11.40 -2.00 2.96
N MET A 151 12.43 -1.38 2.38
CA MET A 151 13.22 -1.99 1.29
C MET A 151 13.93 -3.28 1.74
N GLN A 152 14.55 -3.28 2.92
CA GLN A 152 15.25 -4.46 3.47
C GLN A 152 14.29 -5.61 3.77
N VAL A 153 13.08 -5.32 4.26
CA VAL A 153 12.05 -6.35 4.49
C VAL A 153 11.64 -7.02 3.18
N VAL A 154 11.44 -6.23 2.13
CA VAL A 154 11.12 -6.79 0.80
C VAL A 154 12.29 -7.60 0.25
N GLU A 155 13.53 -7.15 0.39
CA GLU A 155 14.73 -7.90 -0.03
C GLU A 155 14.79 -9.27 0.65
N GLY A 156 14.51 -9.32 1.97
CA GLY A 156 14.42 -10.57 2.72
C GLY A 156 13.31 -11.50 2.23
N GLU A 157 12.13 -10.97 1.91
CA GLU A 157 11.02 -11.76 1.37
C GLU A 157 11.26 -12.18 -0.09
N ALA A 158 11.87 -11.34 -0.91
CA ALA A 158 12.25 -11.68 -2.29
C ALA A 158 13.26 -12.84 -2.33
N ALA A 159 14.21 -12.87 -1.41
CA ALA A 159 15.16 -13.99 -1.27
C ALA A 159 14.49 -15.33 -0.90
N ARG A 160 13.26 -15.30 -0.35
CA ARG A 160 12.43 -16.47 -0.01
C ARG A 160 11.45 -16.86 -1.11
N GLY A 161 11.43 -16.12 -2.20
CA GLY A 161 10.40 -16.17 -3.24
C GLY A 161 9.25 -15.22 -2.92
N LEU A 162 9.01 -14.25 -3.80
CA LEU A 162 7.93 -13.28 -3.69
C LEU A 162 7.48 -12.83 -5.08
N ASP A 163 6.30 -13.26 -5.49
CA ASP A 163 5.71 -12.92 -6.80
C ASP A 163 4.76 -11.70 -6.70
N LEU A 164 4.19 -11.46 -5.52
CA LEU A 164 3.21 -10.39 -5.29
C LEU A 164 3.26 -9.91 -3.85
N VAL A 165 3.33 -8.61 -3.63
CA VAL A 165 3.32 -8.01 -2.30
C VAL A 165 2.13 -7.08 -2.09
N ALA A 166 1.50 -7.19 -0.92
CA ALA A 166 0.50 -6.24 -0.44
C ALA A 166 1.09 -5.32 0.64
N THR A 167 0.68 -4.06 0.62
CA THR A 167 0.94 -3.11 1.69
C THR A 167 -0.13 -3.21 2.76
N GLY A 168 0.26 -3.34 4.02
CA GLY A 168 -0.62 -3.31 5.19
C GLY A 168 -0.09 -2.34 6.23
N ASP A 169 -0.97 -1.79 7.04
CA ASP A 169 -0.63 -0.79 8.04
C ASP A 169 -1.26 -1.09 9.39
N MET A 170 -0.59 -0.64 10.45
CA MET A 170 -1.16 -0.54 11.78
C MET A 170 -0.59 0.67 12.51
N GLY A 171 -1.48 1.60 12.90
CA GLY A 171 -1.08 2.77 13.67
C GLY A 171 -2.28 3.63 14.04
N ILE A 172 -2.59 3.72 15.34
CA ILE A 172 -3.67 4.61 15.78
C ILE A 172 -3.29 6.06 15.46
N GLY A 173 -4.19 6.76 14.76
CA GLY A 173 -3.96 8.13 14.26
C GLY A 173 -3.41 8.25 12.85
N ASN A 174 -3.04 7.15 12.18
CA ASN A 174 -2.46 7.15 10.84
C ASN A 174 -3.35 7.77 9.75
N THR A 175 -4.68 7.68 9.88
CA THR A 175 -5.60 8.36 8.95
C THR A 175 -5.48 9.89 9.01
N THR A 176 -5.02 10.46 10.15
CA THR A 176 -4.75 11.90 10.29
C THR A 176 -3.48 12.28 9.51
N ALA A 177 -2.41 11.50 9.66
CA ALA A 177 -1.18 11.68 8.90
C ALA A 177 -1.42 11.49 7.40
N SER A 178 -2.18 10.46 7.00
CA SER A 178 -2.54 10.21 5.60
C SER A 178 -3.34 11.34 4.97
N ALA A 179 -4.28 11.94 5.73
CA ALA A 179 -5.04 13.10 5.26
C ALA A 179 -4.16 14.35 5.12
N ALA A 180 -3.20 14.55 6.03
CA ALA A 180 -2.23 15.65 5.93
C ALA A 180 -1.30 15.49 4.71
N ILE A 181 -0.80 14.28 4.45
CA ILE A 181 -0.02 13.95 3.24
C ILE A 181 -0.86 14.20 1.99
N ALA A 182 -2.11 13.69 1.94
CA ALA A 182 -3.00 13.87 0.81
C ALA A 182 -3.26 15.35 0.53
N ALA A 183 -3.58 16.15 1.57
CA ALA A 183 -3.79 17.59 1.44
C ALA A 183 -2.53 18.29 0.89
N ALA A 184 -1.36 18.01 1.46
CA ALA A 184 -0.10 18.66 1.06
C ALA A 184 0.30 18.34 -0.38
N LEU A 185 0.23 17.07 -0.80
CA LEU A 185 0.71 16.63 -2.12
C LEU A 185 -0.31 16.84 -3.25
N THR A 186 -1.61 16.94 -2.94
CA THR A 186 -2.63 17.15 -3.96
C THR A 186 -3.10 18.60 -4.06
N GLY A 187 -2.85 19.40 -3.02
CA GLY A 187 -3.37 20.77 -2.89
C GLY A 187 -4.85 20.83 -2.51
N CYS A 188 -5.49 19.70 -2.22
CA CYS A 188 -6.87 19.67 -1.76
C CYS A 188 -6.99 20.21 -0.34
N PRO A 189 -8.05 20.99 -0.02
CA PRO A 189 -8.32 21.41 1.35
C PRO A 189 -8.43 20.21 2.30
N PRO A 190 -7.91 20.29 3.54
CA PRO A 190 -7.99 19.19 4.53
C PRO A 190 -9.40 18.61 4.70
N ALA A 191 -10.44 19.45 4.70
CA ALA A 191 -11.82 19.00 4.80
C ALA A 191 -12.28 18.04 3.68
N GLN A 192 -11.68 18.10 2.50
CA GLN A 192 -12.02 17.23 1.35
C GLN A 192 -11.32 15.86 1.38
N VAL A 193 -10.26 15.73 2.18
CA VAL A 193 -9.44 14.50 2.25
C VAL A 193 -9.46 13.85 3.63
N THR A 194 -10.20 14.43 4.59
CA THR A 194 -10.28 13.92 5.96
C THR A 194 -11.59 13.18 6.18
N GLY A 195 -11.50 11.90 6.49
CA GLY A 195 -12.62 11.05 6.87
C GLY A 195 -12.72 10.83 8.38
N ARG A 196 -13.71 10.01 8.78
CA ARG A 196 -14.00 9.69 10.19
C ARG A 196 -13.04 8.67 10.79
N GLY A 197 -12.16 8.07 9.97
CA GLY A 197 -11.27 7.01 10.42
C GLY A 197 -12.04 5.85 11.07
N ALA A 198 -11.64 5.50 12.28
CA ALA A 198 -12.24 4.40 13.02
C ALA A 198 -13.62 4.69 13.64
N GLY A 199 -14.26 5.83 13.30
CA GLY A 199 -15.66 6.09 13.71
C GLY A 199 -15.87 7.34 14.56
N LEU A 200 -15.10 8.41 14.30
CA LEU A 200 -15.32 9.71 14.94
C LEU A 200 -16.74 10.25 14.63
N ASP A 201 -17.34 10.90 15.63
CA ASP A 201 -18.54 11.70 15.48
C ASP A 201 -18.25 13.03 14.74
N ASP A 202 -19.26 13.88 14.57
CA ASP A 202 -19.11 15.16 13.84
C ASP A 202 -18.15 16.11 14.54
N ALA A 203 -18.16 16.16 15.87
CA ALA A 203 -17.24 16.99 16.66
C ALA A 203 -15.80 16.49 16.56
N GLY A 204 -15.59 15.18 16.58
CA GLY A 204 -14.30 14.54 16.38
C GLY A 204 -13.75 14.77 14.97
N LEU A 205 -14.60 14.70 13.94
CA LEU A 205 -14.21 14.99 12.56
C LEU A 205 -13.80 16.46 12.41
N ALA A 206 -14.58 17.41 12.95
CA ALA A 206 -14.24 18.81 12.90
C ALA A 206 -12.91 19.10 13.61
N ARG A 207 -12.67 18.49 14.78
CA ARG A 207 -11.40 18.55 15.51
C ARG A 207 -10.26 18.02 14.69
N LYS A 208 -10.42 16.85 14.05
CA LYS A 208 -9.39 16.21 13.21
C LYS A 208 -9.00 17.11 12.04
N ILE A 209 -9.98 17.74 11.36
CA ILE A 209 -9.73 18.71 10.28
C ILE A 209 -8.91 19.89 10.80
N ALA A 210 -9.32 20.52 11.93
CA ALA A 210 -8.62 21.65 12.52
C ALA A 210 -7.18 21.30 12.94
N VAL A 211 -6.96 20.09 13.44
CA VAL A 211 -5.62 19.58 13.80
C VAL A 211 -4.74 19.45 12.56
N ILE A 212 -5.27 18.92 11.45
CA ILE A 212 -4.54 18.81 10.17
C ILE A 212 -4.21 20.20 9.62
N GLU A 213 -5.16 21.14 9.61
CA GLU A 213 -4.93 22.52 9.18
C GLU A 213 -3.79 23.18 10.01
N ARG A 214 -3.81 23.01 11.33
CA ARG A 214 -2.75 23.49 12.22
C ARG A 214 -1.42 22.83 11.91
N ALA A 215 -1.39 21.51 11.70
CA ALA A 215 -0.17 20.78 11.38
C ALA A 215 0.47 21.27 10.07
N LEU A 216 -0.33 21.53 9.04
CA LEU A 216 0.14 22.08 7.77
C LEU A 216 0.63 23.52 7.92
N ALA A 217 -0.06 24.35 8.71
CA ALA A 217 0.34 25.73 8.97
C ALA A 217 1.66 25.84 9.77
N VAL A 218 1.84 25.00 10.80
CA VAL A 218 3.04 25.00 11.66
C VAL A 218 4.25 24.47 10.88
N ASN A 219 4.10 23.40 10.12
CA ASN A 219 5.22 22.72 9.47
C ASN A 219 5.52 23.23 8.07
N GLN A 220 4.56 23.83 7.37
CA GLN A 220 4.70 24.33 6.00
C GLN A 220 5.43 23.32 5.09
N PRO A 221 4.89 22.09 4.91
CA PRO A 221 5.54 21.08 4.09
C PRO A 221 5.63 21.55 2.63
N ASP A 222 6.79 21.36 1.98
CA ASP A 222 6.97 21.68 0.56
C ASP A 222 6.38 20.57 -0.31
N PRO A 223 5.28 20.81 -1.07
CA PRO A 223 4.67 19.78 -1.91
C PRO A 223 5.56 19.29 -3.06
N ARG A 224 6.66 19.99 -3.34
CA ARG A 224 7.64 19.58 -4.36
C ARG A 224 8.72 18.65 -3.79
N ASP A 225 8.80 18.51 -2.47
CA ASP A 225 9.65 17.55 -1.78
C ASP A 225 8.78 16.56 -0.96
N PRO A 226 8.34 15.44 -1.55
CA PRO A 226 7.49 14.47 -0.85
C PRO A 226 8.13 13.89 0.42
N LEU A 227 9.47 13.90 0.52
CA LEU A 227 10.15 13.46 1.74
C LEU A 227 10.06 14.51 2.84
N ASP A 228 10.05 15.79 2.51
CA ASP A 228 9.77 16.88 3.46
C ASP A 228 8.33 16.76 3.99
N VAL A 229 7.36 16.52 3.09
CA VAL A 229 5.95 16.26 3.49
C VAL A 229 5.87 15.06 4.44
N LEU A 230 6.47 13.92 4.06
CA LEU A 230 6.49 12.69 4.85
C LEU A 230 7.10 12.92 6.24
N SER A 231 8.23 13.60 6.32
CA SER A 231 8.91 13.86 7.60
C SER A 231 8.12 14.81 8.51
N LYS A 232 7.44 15.80 7.94
CA LYS A 232 6.72 16.82 8.70
C LYS A 232 5.35 16.37 9.20
N VAL A 233 4.59 15.66 8.35
CA VAL A 233 3.19 15.32 8.64
C VAL A 233 2.85 13.85 8.43
N GLY A 234 3.84 13.00 8.21
CA GLY A 234 3.64 11.56 7.97
C GLY A 234 3.72 10.68 9.20
N GLY A 235 4.07 9.40 8.97
CA GLY A 235 4.22 8.34 9.96
C GLY A 235 5.38 7.43 9.62
N LEU A 236 5.96 6.76 10.61
CA LEU A 236 7.07 5.82 10.42
C LEU A 236 6.62 4.60 9.62
N GLU A 237 5.41 4.10 9.87
CA GLU A 237 4.82 3.00 9.11
C GLU A 237 4.50 3.40 7.67
N ILE A 238 4.05 4.65 7.44
CA ILE A 238 3.83 5.18 6.08
C ILE A 238 5.17 5.26 5.33
N ALA A 239 6.23 5.73 5.99
CA ALA A 239 7.58 5.74 5.44
C ALA A 239 8.09 4.31 5.15
N GLY A 240 7.84 3.37 6.05
CA GLY A 240 8.13 1.95 5.82
C GLY A 240 7.42 1.39 4.59
N LEU A 241 6.14 1.74 4.39
CA LEU A 241 5.38 1.35 3.20
C LEU A 241 5.91 1.98 1.90
N VAL A 242 6.42 3.22 1.93
CA VAL A 242 7.16 3.80 0.80
C VAL A 242 8.35 2.90 0.45
N GLY A 243 9.07 2.42 1.47
CA GLY A 243 10.18 1.49 1.30
C GLY A 243 9.75 0.14 0.71
N VAL A 244 8.61 -0.41 1.14
CA VAL A 244 8.03 -1.63 0.55
C VAL A 244 7.77 -1.45 -0.94
N ILE A 245 7.20 -0.31 -1.34
CA ILE A 245 6.93 0.00 -2.75
C ILE A 245 8.24 0.06 -3.54
N PHE A 246 9.27 0.75 -3.05
CA PHE A 246 10.56 0.84 -3.73
C PHE A 246 11.28 -0.50 -3.81
N GLY A 247 11.32 -1.25 -2.71
CA GLY A 247 11.94 -2.57 -2.67
C GLY A 247 11.30 -3.53 -3.66
N ALA A 248 9.97 -3.59 -3.70
CA ALA A 248 9.24 -4.45 -4.62
C ALA A 248 9.47 -4.05 -6.09
N ALA A 249 9.36 -2.77 -6.41
CA ALA A 249 9.60 -2.27 -7.77
C ALA A 249 11.05 -2.55 -8.23
N ALA A 250 12.05 -2.39 -7.36
CA ALA A 250 13.44 -2.71 -7.66
C ALA A 250 13.66 -4.19 -8.01
N HIS A 251 12.86 -5.09 -7.41
CA HIS A 251 12.87 -6.54 -7.67
C HIS A 251 11.86 -6.99 -8.74
N ARG A 252 11.22 -6.07 -9.48
CA ARG A 252 10.19 -6.37 -10.48
C ARG A 252 8.99 -7.12 -9.90
N ILE A 253 8.63 -6.82 -8.65
CA ILE A 253 7.49 -7.43 -7.95
C ILE A 253 6.31 -6.44 -7.99
N PRO A 254 5.11 -6.86 -8.47
CA PRO A 254 3.91 -6.05 -8.43
C PRO A 254 3.50 -5.72 -6.99
N VAL A 255 3.06 -4.47 -6.75
CA VAL A 255 2.65 -3.98 -5.44
C VAL A 255 1.15 -3.72 -5.41
N VAL A 256 0.45 -4.42 -4.54
CA VAL A 256 -0.98 -4.23 -4.30
C VAL A 256 -1.16 -3.27 -3.13
N ILE A 257 -1.58 -2.05 -3.43
CA ILE A 257 -1.85 -1.03 -2.41
C ILE A 257 -3.26 -1.20 -1.85
N ASP A 258 -3.36 -1.24 -0.51
CA ASP A 258 -4.61 -1.51 0.21
C ASP A 258 -5.58 -0.32 0.15
N GLY A 259 -5.65 0.44 1.21
CA GLY A 259 -6.61 1.52 1.39
C GLY A 259 -5.94 2.90 1.48
N PHE A 260 -6.52 3.77 2.32
CA PHE A 260 -6.14 5.17 2.39
C PHE A 260 -4.70 5.40 2.86
N ILE A 261 -4.23 4.65 3.87
CA ILE A 261 -2.89 4.80 4.42
C ILE A 261 -1.84 4.31 3.40
N SER A 262 -2.04 3.12 2.84
CA SER A 262 -1.22 2.58 1.76
C SER A 262 -1.23 3.50 0.53
N GLY A 263 -2.37 4.10 0.22
CA GLY A 263 -2.51 5.11 -0.83
C GLY A 263 -1.66 6.36 -0.57
N ALA A 264 -1.63 6.85 0.69
CA ALA A 264 -0.77 7.98 1.06
C ALA A 264 0.72 7.64 0.90
N ALA A 265 1.14 6.43 1.28
CA ALA A 265 2.49 5.95 1.03
C ALA A 265 2.81 5.87 -0.47
N ALA A 266 1.87 5.35 -1.29
CA ALA A 266 2.01 5.29 -2.74
C ALA A 266 2.11 6.69 -3.39
N LEU A 267 1.36 7.67 -2.86
CA LEU A 267 1.44 9.06 -3.32
C LEU A 267 2.81 9.68 -3.05
N VAL A 268 3.38 9.43 -1.86
CA VAL A 268 4.75 9.85 -1.52
C VAL A 268 5.77 9.14 -2.42
N ALA A 269 5.67 7.81 -2.55
CA ALA A 269 6.60 7.03 -3.38
C ALA A 269 6.61 7.50 -4.83
N ALA A 270 5.44 7.70 -5.43
CA ALA A 270 5.30 8.19 -6.80
C ALA A 270 5.77 9.64 -6.98
N GLY A 271 5.69 10.44 -5.93
CA GLY A 271 6.23 11.80 -5.91
C GLY A 271 7.76 11.84 -5.85
N LEU A 272 8.38 10.89 -5.13
CA LEU A 272 9.83 10.74 -5.04
C LEU A 272 10.42 10.11 -6.31
N VAL A 273 9.79 9.06 -6.81
CA VAL A 273 10.22 8.31 -8.01
C VAL A 273 9.00 7.94 -8.84
N THR A 274 8.77 8.67 -9.91
CA THR A 274 7.58 8.48 -10.77
C THR A 274 7.52 7.08 -11.38
N ASP A 275 8.66 6.45 -11.61
CA ASP A 275 8.80 5.14 -12.26
C ASP A 275 8.23 3.98 -11.44
N VAL A 276 7.83 4.19 -10.18
CA VAL A 276 7.13 3.17 -9.39
C VAL A 276 5.66 3.01 -9.79
N LYS A 277 5.02 4.04 -10.37
CA LYS A 277 3.58 4.03 -10.67
C LYS A 277 3.12 2.81 -11.46
N PRO A 278 3.82 2.36 -12.51
CA PRO A 278 3.42 1.18 -13.27
C PRO A 278 3.41 -0.13 -12.48
N TYR A 279 4.13 -0.17 -11.36
CA TYR A 279 4.20 -1.33 -10.46
C TYR A 279 3.00 -1.43 -9.51
N LEU A 280 2.21 -0.34 -9.38
CA LEU A 280 1.12 -0.24 -8.40
C LEU A 280 -0.18 -0.82 -8.96
N ILE A 281 -0.86 -1.61 -8.14
CA ILE A 281 -2.21 -2.13 -8.37
C ILE A 281 -3.08 -1.68 -7.21
N ALA A 282 -4.09 -0.85 -7.45
CA ALA A 282 -5.03 -0.43 -6.42
C ALA A 282 -6.01 -1.57 -6.12
N ALA A 283 -6.04 -2.04 -4.87
CA ALA A 283 -6.86 -3.17 -4.46
C ALA A 283 -8.34 -2.82 -4.42
N HIS A 284 -8.70 -1.81 -3.64
CA HIS A 284 -10.09 -1.46 -3.41
C HIS A 284 -10.30 0.04 -3.28
N GLN A 285 -11.55 0.48 -3.45
CA GLN A 285 -11.99 1.81 -3.08
C GLN A 285 -12.32 1.81 -1.58
N SER A 286 -11.50 2.49 -0.76
CA SER A 286 -11.87 2.72 0.64
C SER A 286 -12.98 3.76 0.76
N VAL A 287 -13.81 3.65 1.81
CA VAL A 287 -14.82 4.69 2.13
C VAL A 287 -14.20 5.97 2.69
N GLU A 288 -12.91 5.97 3.06
CA GLU A 288 -12.18 7.17 3.43
C GLU A 288 -12.12 8.14 2.24
N VAL A 289 -12.68 9.35 2.41
CA VAL A 289 -12.89 10.31 1.31
C VAL A 289 -11.59 10.70 0.60
N GLY A 290 -10.50 10.82 1.34
CA GLY A 290 -9.18 11.15 0.78
C GLY A 290 -8.60 10.06 -0.11
N HIS A 291 -9.05 8.80 0.01
CA HIS A 291 -8.53 7.72 -0.82
C HIS A 291 -8.87 7.91 -2.31
N ARG A 292 -10.08 8.37 -2.62
CA ARG A 292 -10.46 8.66 -4.01
C ARG A 292 -9.57 9.72 -4.63
N VAL A 293 -9.29 10.80 -3.88
CA VAL A 293 -8.40 11.88 -4.33
C VAL A 293 -6.99 11.35 -4.65
N ILE A 294 -6.48 10.47 -3.78
CA ILE A 294 -5.18 9.82 -4.00
C ILE A 294 -5.19 8.95 -5.25
N LEU A 295 -6.20 8.09 -5.43
CA LEU A 295 -6.30 7.20 -6.60
C LEU A 295 -6.40 8.01 -7.91
N GLU A 296 -7.19 9.08 -7.92
CA GLU A 296 -7.30 10.00 -9.07
C GLU A 296 -5.94 10.66 -9.37
N ARG A 297 -5.21 11.13 -8.33
CA ARG A 297 -3.88 11.74 -8.49
C ARG A 297 -2.83 10.76 -9.01
N LEU A 298 -2.92 9.50 -8.62
CA LEU A 298 -2.04 8.43 -9.10
C LEU A 298 -2.44 7.88 -10.47
N GLY A 299 -3.68 8.11 -10.91
CA GLY A 299 -4.25 7.54 -12.14
C GLY A 299 -4.57 6.04 -11.98
N LEU A 300 -4.90 5.59 -10.77
CA LEU A 300 -5.16 4.20 -10.47
C LEU A 300 -6.67 3.91 -10.39
N ARG A 301 -7.08 2.77 -10.95
CA ARG A 301 -8.45 2.25 -10.88
C ARG A 301 -8.49 1.06 -9.92
N PRO A 302 -9.24 1.14 -8.82
CA PRO A 302 -9.33 0.04 -7.85
C PRO A 302 -10.05 -1.18 -8.45
N LEU A 303 -9.71 -2.38 -7.94
CA LEU A 303 -10.30 -3.64 -8.40
C LEU A 303 -11.61 -3.95 -7.69
N LEU A 304 -11.77 -3.52 -6.44
CA LEU A 304 -12.90 -3.84 -5.57
C LEU A 304 -13.54 -2.56 -5.01
N ASP A 305 -14.84 -2.60 -4.80
CA ASP A 305 -15.60 -1.63 -4.01
C ASP A 305 -16.56 -2.41 -3.09
N LEU A 306 -16.12 -2.64 -1.85
CA LEU A 306 -16.83 -3.43 -0.85
C LEU A 306 -17.16 -2.62 0.41
N GLY A 307 -17.02 -1.29 0.36
CA GLY A 307 -17.25 -0.43 1.51
C GLY A 307 -16.24 -0.65 2.65
N LEU A 308 -15.00 -1.10 2.35
CA LEU A 308 -13.97 -1.37 3.36
C LEU A 308 -13.30 -0.09 3.87
N ARG A 309 -12.88 -0.12 5.15
CA ARG A 309 -12.11 0.94 5.81
C ARG A 309 -11.23 0.45 6.96
N LEU A 310 -10.86 -0.83 6.96
CA LEU A 310 -10.15 -1.43 8.08
C LEU A 310 -8.64 -1.13 8.05
N GLY A 311 -7.99 -1.18 6.87
CA GLY A 311 -6.54 -1.23 6.74
C GLY A 311 -6.00 -2.65 6.89
N GLU A 312 -4.85 -2.81 7.53
CA GLU A 312 -4.13 -4.07 7.77
C GLU A 312 -3.67 -4.78 6.47
N GLY A 313 -3.98 -4.25 5.28
CA GLY A 313 -3.79 -4.93 3.99
C GLY A 313 -4.97 -5.82 3.58
N THR A 314 -6.13 -5.68 4.24
CA THR A 314 -7.29 -6.57 4.03
C THR A 314 -7.87 -6.51 2.64
N GLY A 315 -8.05 -5.32 2.07
CA GLY A 315 -8.52 -5.15 0.70
C GLY A 315 -7.49 -5.63 -0.32
N ALA A 316 -6.19 -5.43 -0.03
CA ALA A 316 -5.11 -5.87 -0.90
C ALA A 316 -5.05 -7.40 -1.00
N VAL A 317 -5.15 -8.10 0.12
CA VAL A 317 -5.15 -9.58 0.13
C VAL A 317 -6.40 -10.14 -0.55
N LEU A 318 -7.57 -9.50 -0.42
CA LEU A 318 -8.76 -9.89 -1.19
C LEU A 318 -8.55 -9.76 -2.70
N ALA A 319 -7.84 -8.70 -3.14
CA ALA A 319 -7.53 -8.49 -4.55
C ALA A 319 -6.53 -9.53 -5.13
N PHE A 320 -5.76 -10.23 -4.30
CA PHE A 320 -4.84 -11.28 -4.74
C PHE A 320 -5.53 -12.34 -5.59
N HIS A 321 -6.76 -12.71 -5.24
CA HIS A 321 -7.53 -13.70 -6.01
C HIS A 321 -7.83 -13.25 -7.44
N LEU A 322 -8.09 -11.96 -7.66
CA LEU A 322 -8.33 -11.41 -8.98
C LEU A 322 -7.04 -11.32 -9.79
N ILE A 323 -5.93 -10.96 -9.14
CA ILE A 323 -4.61 -10.86 -9.76
C ILE A 323 -4.10 -12.26 -10.14
N GLU A 324 -4.26 -13.24 -9.26
CA GLU A 324 -3.94 -14.65 -9.54
C GLU A 324 -4.80 -15.19 -10.68
N ALA A 325 -6.11 -14.93 -10.66
CA ALA A 325 -7.00 -15.32 -11.76
C ALA A 325 -6.57 -14.72 -13.11
N ALA A 326 -6.14 -13.45 -13.12
CA ALA A 326 -5.64 -12.80 -14.34
C ALA A 326 -4.39 -13.50 -14.90
N ALA A 327 -3.43 -13.86 -14.02
CA ALA A 327 -2.24 -14.63 -14.41
C ALA A 327 -2.61 -16.03 -14.91
N ARG A 328 -3.50 -16.76 -14.22
CA ARG A 328 -3.95 -18.09 -14.61
C ARG A 328 -4.68 -18.10 -15.95
N ILE A 329 -5.55 -17.12 -16.22
CA ILE A 329 -6.23 -16.98 -17.50
C ILE A 329 -5.20 -16.86 -18.63
N LEU A 330 -4.19 -16.03 -18.49
CA LEU A 330 -3.14 -15.86 -19.48
C LEU A 330 -2.33 -17.17 -19.67
N ASN A 331 -2.08 -17.91 -18.59
CA ASN A 331 -1.23 -19.09 -18.62
C ASN A 331 -1.96 -20.38 -19.02
N GLU A 332 -3.18 -20.60 -18.52
CA GLU A 332 -3.85 -21.89 -18.56
C GLU A 332 -4.92 -21.97 -19.64
N MET A 333 -5.47 -20.82 -20.07
CA MET A 333 -6.52 -20.80 -21.08
C MET A 333 -5.95 -21.20 -22.46
N ALA A 334 -6.63 -22.09 -23.14
CA ALA A 334 -6.24 -22.53 -24.50
C ALA A 334 -6.44 -21.39 -25.52
N THR A 335 -5.59 -21.38 -26.54
CA THR A 335 -5.80 -20.55 -27.73
C THR A 335 -6.85 -21.18 -28.66
N PHE A 336 -7.43 -20.40 -29.58
CA PHE A 336 -8.35 -20.93 -30.59
C PHE A 336 -7.73 -22.10 -31.37
N ALA A 337 -6.44 -22.02 -31.75
CA ALA A 337 -5.71 -23.05 -32.44
C ALA A 337 -5.52 -24.32 -31.58
N GLU A 338 -5.13 -24.16 -30.30
CA GLU A 338 -4.95 -25.30 -29.39
C GLU A 338 -6.26 -26.02 -29.08
N ALA A 339 -7.38 -25.29 -28.98
CA ALA A 339 -8.69 -25.85 -28.68
C ALA A 339 -9.45 -26.35 -29.92
N GLY A 340 -8.97 -26.10 -31.13
CA GLY A 340 -9.69 -26.44 -32.37
C GLY A 340 -11.02 -25.67 -32.52
N VAL A 341 -11.14 -24.50 -31.89
CA VAL A 341 -12.31 -23.62 -31.95
C VAL A 341 -12.10 -22.61 -33.07
N SER A 342 -13.13 -22.38 -33.89
CA SER A 342 -13.06 -21.37 -34.93
C SER A 342 -12.95 -19.96 -34.35
N ASP A 343 -12.00 -19.18 -34.82
CA ASP A 343 -11.90 -17.75 -34.54
C ASP A 343 -12.86 -16.96 -35.43
N LYS A 344 -13.01 -15.67 -35.17
CA LYS A 344 -13.82 -14.77 -36.01
C LYS A 344 -13.31 -14.78 -37.45
N THR A 345 -14.21 -14.91 -38.38
CA THR A 345 -13.98 -14.63 -39.82
C THR A 345 -13.97 -13.13 -40.05
#